data_f866cdea4e7c47893ce251b6a3d95dd8
#
_entry.id   f866cdea4e7c47893ce251b6a3d95dd8
#
_cell.length_a   1.000
_cell.length_b   1.000
_cell.length_c   1.000
_cell.angle_alpha   90.00
_cell.angle_beta   90.00
_cell.angle_gamma   90.00
#
_symmetry.space_group_name_H-M   'P 1'
#
loop_
_entity.id
_entity.type
_entity.pdbx_description
1 polymer ?
#
loop_
_entity_poly.entity_id
_entity_poly.type
_entity_poly.pdbx_seq_one_letter_code
_entity_poly.pdbx_strand_id
1 'polypeptide(L)'
;MSPKILSEDEILSVLRLLKEHIQTRYKVTRIGVFGSVARGEASPESDVDIVVEMEPNLFLRADLKAELTARFGRPVDVIRYRQEMNSRLKSQIDMEAHYV
;
A
#
# COMPACT_ATOMS: atom_id res chain seq x y z
N MET A 1 -25.58 0.62 5.20
CA MET A 1 -24.42 0.42 6.09
C MET A 1 -23.41 1.52 5.88
N SER A 2 -22.92 2.08 6.97
CA SER A 2 -21.86 3.08 6.86
C SER A 2 -20.55 2.42 6.38
N PRO A 3 -19.76 3.09 5.53
CA PRO A 3 -18.45 2.57 5.16
C PRO A 3 -17.59 2.39 6.41
N LYS A 4 -16.90 1.27 6.48
CA LYS A 4 -15.99 1.00 7.59
C LYS A 4 -14.70 1.78 7.37
N ILE A 5 -14.22 2.46 8.41
CA ILE A 5 -12.89 3.06 8.39
C ILE A 5 -11.89 1.94 8.65
N LEU A 6 -10.97 1.75 7.71
CA LEU A 6 -9.91 0.77 7.87
C LEU A 6 -8.79 1.38 8.70
N SER A 7 -8.44 0.70 9.80
CA SER A 7 -7.29 1.09 10.60
C SER A 7 -6.00 0.60 9.96
N GLU A 8 -4.89 1.22 10.35
CA GLU A 8 -3.57 0.75 9.93
C GLU A 8 -3.35 -0.71 10.31
N ASP A 9 -3.74 -1.08 11.54
CA ASP A 9 -3.56 -2.45 12.03
C ASP A 9 -4.31 -3.47 11.17
N GLU A 10 -5.52 -3.13 10.74
CA GLU A 10 -6.30 -4.01 9.85
C GLU A 10 -5.61 -4.19 8.50
N ILE A 11 -5.10 -3.10 7.93
CA ILE A 11 -4.40 -3.14 6.65
C ILE A 11 -3.11 -3.93 6.77
N LEU A 12 -2.32 -3.68 7.80
CA LEU A 12 -1.06 -4.40 8.02
C LEU A 12 -1.31 -5.89 8.26
N SER A 13 -2.38 -6.24 8.96
CA SER A 13 -2.75 -7.64 9.18
C SER A 13 -3.05 -8.36 7.87
N VAL A 14 -3.80 -7.71 6.97
CA VAL A 14 -4.10 -8.28 5.66
C VAL A 14 -2.83 -8.40 4.82
N LEU A 15 -1.96 -7.38 4.84
CA LEU A 15 -0.70 -7.43 4.10
C LEU A 15 0.21 -8.54 4.62
N ARG A 16 0.26 -8.76 5.93
CA ARG A 16 1.04 -9.87 6.51
C ARG A 16 0.51 -11.21 6.05
N LEU A 17 -0.81 -11.35 6.05
CA LEU A 17 -1.46 -12.58 5.59
C LEU A 17 -1.16 -12.87 4.13
N LEU A 18 -1.11 -11.84 3.29
CA LEU A 18 -0.89 -11.97 1.86
C LEU A 18 0.57 -11.84 1.45
N LYS A 19 1.48 -11.61 2.40
CA LYS A 19 2.87 -11.26 2.09
C LYS A 19 3.54 -12.26 1.15
N GLU A 20 3.46 -13.55 1.46
CA GLU A 20 4.09 -14.58 0.64
C GLU A 20 3.50 -14.60 -0.78
N HIS A 21 2.17 -14.52 -0.89
CA HIS A 21 1.49 -14.45 -2.18
C HIS A 21 1.94 -13.23 -2.97
N ILE A 22 1.99 -12.06 -2.33
CA ILE A 22 2.40 -10.80 -2.98
C ILE A 22 3.84 -10.90 -3.45
N GLN A 23 4.74 -11.42 -2.63
CA GLN A 23 6.14 -11.60 -2.99
C GLN A 23 6.31 -12.53 -4.19
N THR A 24 5.59 -13.63 -4.19
CA THR A 24 5.69 -14.63 -5.24
C THR A 24 5.02 -14.18 -6.55
N ARG A 25 3.79 -13.69 -6.44
CA ARG A 25 2.98 -13.35 -7.62
C ARG A 25 3.45 -12.07 -8.31
N TYR A 26 3.84 -11.06 -7.53
CA TYR A 26 4.18 -9.74 -8.05
C TYR A 26 5.66 -9.40 -7.95
N LYS A 27 6.44 -10.30 -7.40
CA LYS A 27 7.89 -10.13 -7.21
C LYS A 27 8.22 -8.89 -6.38
N VAL A 28 7.38 -8.63 -5.40
CA VAL A 28 7.57 -7.53 -4.45
C VAL A 28 8.53 -7.99 -3.36
N THR A 29 9.57 -7.20 -3.10
CA THR A 29 10.54 -7.51 -2.04
C THR A 29 10.18 -6.87 -0.72
N ARG A 30 9.39 -5.78 -0.76
CA ARG A 30 8.99 -5.07 0.45
C ARG A 30 7.67 -4.37 0.19
N ILE A 31 6.76 -4.38 1.16
CA ILE A 31 5.45 -3.73 1.05
C ILE A 31 5.06 -3.11 2.38
N GLY A 32 4.47 -1.92 2.33
CA GLY A 32 4.02 -1.21 3.51
C GLY A 32 2.89 -0.25 3.20
N VAL A 33 2.41 0.41 4.25
CA VAL A 33 1.36 1.42 4.17
C VAL A 33 1.92 2.76 4.60
N PHE A 34 1.47 3.84 3.94
CA PHE A 34 1.84 5.21 4.31
C PHE A 34 0.61 6.12 4.14
N GLY A 35 0.77 7.42 4.30
CA GLY A 35 -0.30 8.38 4.10
C GLY A 35 -1.27 8.45 5.27
N SER A 36 -2.51 8.82 4.99
CA SER A 36 -3.50 9.11 6.03
C SER A 36 -3.77 7.92 6.94
N VAL A 37 -3.81 6.71 6.39
CA VAL A 37 -4.01 5.50 7.19
C VAL A 37 -2.87 5.31 8.19
N ALA A 38 -1.63 5.47 7.71
CA ALA A 38 -0.45 5.32 8.58
C ALA A 38 -0.38 6.38 9.67
N ARG A 39 -0.94 7.57 9.41
CA ARG A 39 -0.98 8.66 10.41
C ARG A 39 -2.16 8.56 11.37
N GLY A 40 -3.07 7.59 11.18
CA GLY A 40 -4.28 7.50 11.97
C GLY A 40 -5.32 8.58 11.64
N GLU A 41 -5.25 9.14 10.44
CA GLU A 41 -6.11 10.23 9.99
C GLU A 41 -7.10 9.80 8.90
N ALA A 42 -7.22 8.50 8.67
CA ALA A 42 -8.08 8.00 7.62
C ALA A 42 -9.56 8.29 7.89
N SER A 43 -10.28 8.62 6.83
CA SER A 43 -11.75 8.75 6.85
C SER A 43 -12.34 7.61 6.03
N PRO A 44 -13.68 7.42 6.06
CA PRO A 44 -14.31 6.39 5.22
C PRO A 44 -14.06 6.57 3.73
N GLU A 45 -13.68 7.77 3.29
CA GLU A 45 -13.44 8.10 1.89
C GLU A 45 -11.95 8.14 1.54
N SER A 46 -11.08 7.91 2.52
CA SER A 46 -9.63 7.94 2.29
C SER A 46 -9.18 6.76 1.41
N ASP A 47 -8.28 7.05 0.47
CA ASP A 47 -7.60 6.00 -0.28
C ASP A 47 -6.58 5.32 0.64
N VAL A 48 -6.25 4.08 0.31
CA VAL A 48 -5.18 3.36 1.00
C VAL A 48 -3.91 3.54 0.19
N ASP A 49 -2.89 4.14 0.80
CA ASP A 49 -1.60 4.38 0.15
C ASP A 49 -0.63 3.26 0.50
N ILE A 50 -0.25 2.50 -0.51
CA ILE A 50 0.66 1.36 -0.38
C ILE A 50 1.97 1.69 -1.08
N VAL A 51 3.09 1.37 -0.42
CA VAL A 51 4.41 1.50 -0.99
C VAL A 51 5.01 0.11 -1.19
N VAL A 52 5.65 -0.09 -2.34
CA VAL A 52 6.30 -1.36 -2.66
C VAL A 52 7.72 -1.13 -3.16
N GLU A 53 8.59 -2.11 -2.91
CA GLU A 53 9.89 -2.21 -3.57
C GLU A 53 9.82 -3.43 -4.48
N MET A 54 10.00 -3.21 -5.76
CA MET A 54 9.91 -4.23 -6.80
C MET A 54 10.59 -3.73 -8.07
N GLU A 55 10.91 -4.65 -8.98
CA GLU A 55 11.40 -4.24 -10.29
C GLU A 55 10.31 -3.46 -11.04
N PRO A 56 10.69 -2.49 -11.89
CA PRO A 56 9.71 -1.71 -12.66
C PRO A 56 8.89 -2.62 -13.57
N ASN A 57 7.60 -2.74 -13.27
CA ASN A 57 6.67 -3.53 -14.07
C ASN A 57 5.27 -2.97 -13.87
N LEU A 58 4.81 -2.17 -14.82
CA LEU A 58 3.51 -1.52 -14.74
C LEU A 58 2.35 -2.50 -14.70
N PHE A 59 2.48 -3.62 -15.42
CA PHE A 59 1.39 -4.61 -15.46
C PHE A 59 1.25 -5.32 -14.12
N LEU A 60 2.35 -5.76 -13.52
CA LEU A 60 2.31 -6.40 -12.21
C LEU A 60 1.81 -5.43 -11.15
N ARG A 61 2.25 -4.17 -11.19
CA ARG A 61 1.81 -3.16 -10.23
C ARG A 61 0.33 -2.86 -10.37
N ALA A 62 -0.18 -2.79 -11.60
CA ALA A 62 -1.60 -2.58 -11.85
C ALA A 62 -2.44 -3.77 -11.34
N ASP A 63 -1.96 -4.98 -11.55
CA ASP A 63 -2.63 -6.19 -11.05
C ASP A 63 -2.64 -6.22 -9.52
N LEU A 64 -1.53 -5.84 -8.89
CA LEU A 64 -1.46 -5.75 -7.44
C LEU A 64 -2.44 -4.71 -6.89
N LYS A 65 -2.51 -3.55 -7.53
CA LYS A 65 -3.47 -2.51 -7.17
C LYS A 65 -4.90 -3.03 -7.24
N ALA A 66 -5.24 -3.73 -8.31
CA ALA A 66 -6.58 -4.28 -8.50
C ALA A 66 -6.91 -5.32 -7.41
N GLU A 67 -5.97 -6.19 -7.09
CA GLU A 67 -6.17 -7.19 -6.06
C GLU A 67 -6.37 -6.55 -4.69
N LEU A 68 -5.54 -5.58 -4.32
CA LEU A 68 -5.66 -4.90 -3.04
C LEU A 68 -6.92 -4.05 -2.96
N THR A 69 -7.32 -3.41 -4.05
CA THR A 69 -8.57 -2.66 -4.11
C THR A 69 -9.76 -3.57 -3.82
N ALA A 70 -9.78 -4.75 -4.44
CA ALA A 70 -10.83 -5.73 -4.19
C ALA A 70 -10.80 -6.23 -2.75
N ARG A 71 -9.62 -6.44 -2.20
CA ARG A 71 -9.45 -6.95 -0.84
C ARG A 71 -9.89 -5.95 0.22
N PHE A 72 -9.54 -4.68 0.04
CA PHE A 72 -9.86 -3.64 1.03
C PHE A 72 -11.22 -2.99 0.79
N GLY A 73 -11.82 -3.18 -0.39
CA GLY A 73 -13.11 -2.60 -0.70
C GLY A 73 -13.10 -1.09 -0.87
N ARG A 74 -11.94 -0.51 -1.22
CA ARG A 74 -11.78 0.93 -1.47
C ARG A 74 -10.60 1.18 -2.37
N PRO A 75 -10.50 2.38 -2.95
CA PRO A 75 -9.38 2.72 -3.82
C PRO A 75 -8.03 2.56 -3.12
N VAL A 76 -7.09 1.98 -3.83
CA VAL A 76 -5.73 1.76 -3.33
C VAL A 76 -4.76 2.37 -4.33
N ASP A 77 -3.83 3.19 -3.83
CA ASP A 77 -2.70 3.67 -4.63
C ASP A 77 -1.49 2.83 -4.30
N VAL A 78 -0.84 2.30 -5.33
CA VAL A 78 0.38 1.51 -5.16
C VAL A 78 1.54 2.29 -5.77
N ILE A 79 2.44 2.74 -4.91
CA ILE A 79 3.60 3.55 -5.29
C ILE A 79 4.85 2.69 -5.21
N ARG A 80 5.63 2.66 -6.29
CA ARG A 80 6.91 1.98 -6.28
C ARG A 80 7.99 2.92 -5.73
N TYR A 81 8.62 2.52 -4.64
CA TYR A 81 9.72 3.28 -4.04
C TYR A 81 10.96 3.16 -4.92
N ARG A 82 11.62 4.28 -5.18
CA ARG A 82 12.86 4.33 -5.94
C ARG A 82 13.62 5.61 -5.59
N GLN A 83 14.93 5.62 -5.87
CA GLN A 83 15.78 6.75 -5.51
C GLN A 83 15.42 8.03 -6.29
N GLU A 84 15.06 7.90 -7.56
CA GLU A 84 14.79 9.04 -8.44
C GLU A 84 13.34 9.51 -8.42
N MET A 85 12.54 9.05 -7.48
CA MET A 85 11.15 9.49 -7.39
C MET A 85 11.06 10.92 -6.84
N ASN A 86 9.86 11.51 -6.94
CA ASN A 86 9.60 12.85 -6.41
C ASN A 86 10.07 12.93 -4.95
N SER A 87 10.92 13.92 -4.66
CA SER A 87 11.59 14.03 -3.35
C SER A 87 10.63 14.26 -2.19
N ARG A 88 9.54 15.00 -2.42
CA ARG A 88 8.52 15.23 -1.39
C ARG A 88 7.79 13.93 -1.03
N LEU A 89 7.37 13.18 -2.04
CA LEU A 89 6.71 11.89 -1.83
C LEU A 89 7.68 10.90 -1.18
N LYS A 90 8.93 10.88 -1.63
CA LYS A 90 9.95 10.01 -1.04
C LYS A 90 10.16 10.31 0.44
N SER A 91 10.26 11.60 0.80
CA SER A 91 10.39 12.00 2.20
C SER A 91 9.17 11.60 3.02
N GLN A 92 7.98 11.76 2.46
CA GLN A 92 6.75 11.36 3.14
C GLN A 92 6.76 9.86 3.44
N ILE A 93 7.12 9.04 2.46
CA ILE A 93 7.21 7.60 2.63
C ILE A 93 8.26 7.24 3.68
N ASP A 94 9.46 7.87 3.58
CA ASP A 94 10.55 7.60 4.51
C ASP A 94 10.16 7.89 5.96
N MET A 95 9.31 8.91 6.17
CA MET A 95 8.87 9.30 7.52
C MET A 95 7.68 8.50 8.02
N GLU A 96 6.78 8.10 7.14
CA GLU A 96 5.45 7.58 7.54
C GLU A 96 5.27 6.09 7.29
N ALA A 97 6.00 5.48 6.38
CA ALA A 97 5.70 4.11 5.96
C ALA A 97 5.96 3.08 7.05
N HIS A 98 5.00 2.18 7.20
CA HIS A 98 5.14 1.00 8.06
C HIS A 98 5.08 -0.24 7.18
N TYR A 99 6.13 -1.03 7.22
CA TYR A 99 6.30 -2.22 6.38
C TYR A 99 5.95 -3.50 7.13
N VAL A 100 5.57 -4.51 6.38
CA VAL A 100 5.36 -5.85 6.93
C VAL A 100 6.48 -6.79 6.52
#